data_375d6de7336f9b77890a6294580bab37
#
_entry.id   375d6de7336f9b77890a6294580bab37
#
_cell.length_a   1.000
_cell.length_b   1.000
_cell.length_c   1.000
_cell.angle_alpha   90.00
_cell.angle_beta   90.00
_cell.angle_gamma   90.00
#
_symmetry.space_group_name_H-M   'P 1'
#
loop_
_entity.id
_entity.type
_entity.pdbx_description
1 polymer ?
#
loop_
_entity_poly.entity_id
_entity_poly.type
_entity_poly.pdbx_seq_one_letter_code
_entity_poly.pdbx_strand_id
1 'polypeptide(L)'
;MLSQNNNALGIIFPNSYDNTVPELVTERAMASIPFAGRYRMVDFVLSSMANCGISNVSVVVRKNYHSLMDHLGTGREWDMARRHGGLNIVPPFAEKGVRIYSGRVEALGSILSFLENQKEHYVVMSDANIAINYDFNALLAAHQASGADVTVAYQKTEIPEGRKNDNYTLTVDADGRVTELLFNDYLPGVQNLDLNVYYLLRETLISLVKLASSRGPVHFERDFLSHNVNILINQAPVYT
;
A
#
# COMPACT_ATOMS: atom_id res chain seq x y z
N MET A 1 12.21 17.11 -17.42
CA MET A 1 12.43 17.04 -15.97
C MET A 1 11.36 16.11 -15.45
N LEU A 2 11.72 14.95 -14.92
CA LEU A 2 10.78 14.05 -14.27
C LEU A 2 10.21 14.82 -13.05
N SER A 3 8.91 14.96 -12.97
CA SER A 3 8.26 15.54 -11.79
C SER A 3 8.57 14.61 -10.62
N GLN A 4 9.45 15.02 -9.74
CA GLN A 4 9.78 14.22 -8.58
C GLN A 4 8.58 14.26 -7.62
N ASN A 5 8.18 13.11 -7.13
CA ASN A 5 7.07 12.92 -6.19
C ASN A 5 7.42 13.42 -4.77
N ASN A 6 8.14 14.55 -4.68
CA ASN A 6 8.63 15.11 -3.42
C ASN A 6 7.51 15.55 -2.46
N ASN A 7 6.26 15.48 -2.90
CA ASN A 7 5.09 15.91 -2.14
C ASN A 7 4.15 14.74 -1.80
N ALA A 8 4.69 13.52 -1.79
CA ALA A 8 3.97 12.33 -1.40
C ALA A 8 4.63 11.63 -0.21
N LEU A 9 3.82 11.22 0.75
CA LEU A 9 4.18 10.34 1.87
C LEU A 9 3.95 8.90 1.44
N GLY A 10 4.97 8.05 1.54
CA GLY A 10 4.84 6.61 1.38
C GLY A 10 4.36 5.95 2.66
N ILE A 11 3.39 5.03 2.57
CA ILE A 11 2.97 4.17 3.68
C ILE A 11 3.03 2.72 3.21
N ILE A 12 3.82 1.90 3.90
CA ILE A 12 4.00 0.49 3.58
C ILE A 12 3.41 -0.38 4.68
N PHE A 13 2.60 -1.37 4.28
CA PHE A 13 2.02 -2.38 5.17
C PHE A 13 2.76 -3.72 5.00
N PRO A 14 3.71 -4.06 5.89
CA PRO A 14 4.61 -5.18 5.71
C PRO A 14 3.99 -6.54 6.08
N ASN A 15 2.85 -6.54 6.74
CA ASN A 15 2.18 -7.73 7.26
C ASN A 15 0.92 -8.14 6.48
N SER A 16 0.63 -7.45 5.38
CA SER A 16 -0.45 -7.87 4.49
C SER A 16 -0.12 -9.25 3.91
N TYR A 17 -1.13 -10.09 3.81
CA TYR A 17 -1.00 -11.46 3.28
C TYR A 17 -0.11 -12.42 4.10
N ASP A 18 0.27 -12.11 5.34
CA ASP A 18 0.99 -13.06 6.20
C ASP A 18 0.26 -14.42 6.30
N ASN A 19 -1.06 -14.43 6.19
CA ASN A 19 -1.86 -15.64 6.30
C ASN A 19 -1.84 -16.53 5.04
N THR A 20 -1.33 -16.03 3.92
CA THR A 20 -1.30 -16.79 2.65
C THR A 20 -0.09 -17.72 2.56
N VAL A 21 0.96 -17.45 3.33
CA VAL A 21 2.20 -18.23 3.38
C VAL A 21 2.67 -18.43 4.83
N PRO A 22 1.86 -19.05 5.69
CA PRO A 22 2.10 -19.13 7.13
C PRO A 22 3.46 -19.74 7.47
N GLU A 23 3.96 -20.69 6.69
CA GLU A 23 5.23 -21.37 6.91
C GLU A 23 6.43 -20.42 6.75
N LEU A 24 6.31 -19.40 5.91
CA LEU A 24 7.39 -18.43 5.65
C LEU A 24 7.38 -17.26 6.61
N VAL A 25 6.27 -17.01 7.32
CA VAL A 25 6.05 -15.82 8.16
C VAL A 25 5.93 -16.13 9.65
N THR A 26 6.27 -17.35 10.07
CA THR A 26 6.26 -17.77 11.49
C THR A 26 7.12 -16.82 12.34
N GLU A 27 8.32 -16.47 11.86
CA GLU A 27 9.32 -15.66 12.58
C GLU A 27 9.57 -14.29 11.94
N ARG A 28 8.88 -13.98 10.84
CA ARG A 28 9.08 -12.75 10.09
C ARG A 28 7.83 -12.24 9.41
N ALA A 29 7.76 -10.94 9.12
CA ALA A 29 6.69 -10.38 8.29
C ALA A 29 6.86 -10.77 6.81
N MET A 30 5.79 -10.76 6.02
CA MET A 30 5.79 -10.98 4.57
C MET A 30 6.86 -10.12 3.88
N ALA A 31 6.96 -8.86 4.23
CA ALA A 31 7.94 -7.91 3.71
C ALA A 31 9.40 -8.33 3.91
N SER A 32 9.67 -9.20 4.90
CA SER A 32 11.02 -9.71 5.21
C SER A 32 11.36 -11.00 4.50
N ILE A 33 10.49 -11.56 3.70
CA ILE A 33 10.77 -12.81 2.96
C ILE A 33 11.91 -12.55 1.99
N PRO A 34 12.99 -13.39 2.02
CA PRO A 34 14.09 -13.26 1.08
C PRO A 34 13.63 -13.55 -0.35
N PHE A 35 14.12 -12.75 -1.29
CA PHE A 35 13.87 -12.90 -2.71
C PHE A 35 15.17 -12.85 -3.50
N ALA A 36 15.33 -13.76 -4.47
CA ALA A 36 16.51 -13.85 -5.36
C ALA A 36 17.87 -13.85 -4.61
N GLY A 37 17.91 -14.42 -3.40
CA GLY A 37 19.13 -14.64 -2.61
C GLY A 37 19.73 -13.39 -1.95
N ARG A 38 19.38 -12.19 -2.36
CA ARG A 38 19.96 -10.93 -1.85
C ARG A 38 18.90 -9.97 -1.28
N TYR A 39 17.76 -9.88 -1.93
CA TYR A 39 16.72 -8.91 -1.62
C TYR A 39 15.70 -9.46 -0.63
N ARG A 40 14.89 -8.57 -0.07
CA ARG A 40 13.65 -8.90 0.61
C ARG A 40 12.48 -8.26 -0.12
N MET A 41 11.28 -8.74 0.10
CA MET A 41 10.09 -8.24 -0.61
C MET A 41 9.92 -6.71 -0.48
N VAL A 42 10.22 -6.14 0.69
CA VAL A 42 10.13 -4.70 0.93
C VAL A 42 11.07 -3.86 0.06
N ASP A 43 12.19 -4.41 -0.40
CA ASP A 43 13.19 -3.67 -1.17
C ASP A 43 12.63 -3.17 -2.51
N PHE A 44 11.72 -3.91 -3.11
CA PHE A 44 11.12 -3.54 -4.40
C PHE A 44 10.26 -2.29 -4.28
N VAL A 45 9.36 -2.23 -3.30
CA VAL A 45 8.50 -1.06 -3.11
C VAL A 45 9.30 0.14 -2.61
N LEU A 46 10.25 -0.04 -1.69
CA LEU A 46 11.13 1.03 -1.21
C LEU A 46 12.00 1.61 -2.32
N SER A 47 12.61 0.75 -3.15
CA SER A 47 13.43 1.19 -4.28
C SER A 47 12.58 1.94 -5.32
N SER A 48 11.37 1.46 -5.60
CA SER A 48 10.44 2.15 -6.50
C SER A 48 10.04 3.53 -5.96
N MET A 49 9.74 3.63 -4.65
CA MET A 49 9.45 4.91 -3.99
C MET A 49 10.65 5.86 -4.05
N ALA A 50 11.84 5.40 -3.70
CA ALA A 50 13.07 6.19 -3.74
C ALA A 50 13.38 6.71 -5.15
N ASN A 51 13.29 5.85 -6.16
CA ASN A 51 13.53 6.20 -7.57
C ASN A 51 12.54 7.24 -8.09
N CYS A 52 11.33 7.28 -7.55
CA CYS A 52 10.31 8.28 -7.89
C CYS A 52 10.37 9.55 -7.02
N GLY A 53 11.35 9.67 -6.12
CA GLY A 53 11.55 10.83 -5.25
C GLY A 53 10.68 10.87 -4.01
N ILE A 54 9.95 9.79 -3.70
CA ILE A 54 9.23 9.65 -2.42
C ILE A 54 10.26 9.31 -1.35
N SER A 55 10.63 10.30 -0.56
CA SER A 55 11.72 10.20 0.41
C SER A 55 11.26 10.19 1.88
N ASN A 56 9.98 10.42 2.14
CA ASN A 56 9.36 10.26 3.44
C ASN A 56 8.47 9.01 3.40
N VAL A 57 8.90 7.93 4.04
CA VAL A 57 8.22 6.64 3.99
C VAL A 57 8.03 6.09 5.40
N SER A 58 6.82 5.66 5.71
CA SER A 58 6.46 5.02 6.97
C SER A 58 6.12 3.55 6.75
N VAL A 59 6.80 2.66 7.45
CA VAL A 59 6.52 1.23 7.46
C VAL A 59 5.73 0.90 8.72
N VAL A 60 4.44 0.61 8.57
CA VAL A 60 3.50 0.39 9.67
C VAL A 60 3.49 -1.08 10.03
N VAL A 61 4.34 -1.46 11.00
CA VAL A 61 4.57 -2.86 11.37
C VAL A 61 3.54 -3.36 12.38
N ARG A 62 3.27 -4.67 12.37
CA ARG A 62 2.28 -5.31 13.25
C ARG A 62 2.88 -6.38 14.14
N LYS A 63 3.42 -7.44 13.57
CA LYS A 63 4.01 -8.59 14.26
C LYS A 63 5.24 -9.08 13.53
N ASN A 64 6.10 -9.86 14.19
CA ASN A 64 7.27 -10.54 13.62
C ASN A 64 8.20 -9.59 12.83
N TYR A 65 8.33 -8.34 13.27
CA TYR A 65 8.99 -7.27 12.52
C TYR A 65 10.47 -7.08 12.84
N HIS A 66 11.06 -7.80 13.78
CA HIS A 66 12.48 -7.65 14.14
C HIS A 66 13.41 -7.81 12.93
N SER A 67 13.25 -8.90 12.18
CA SER A 67 14.03 -9.15 10.96
C SER A 67 13.86 -8.05 9.91
N LEU A 68 12.68 -7.42 9.85
CA LEU A 68 12.43 -6.28 8.97
C LEU A 68 13.17 -5.04 9.44
N MET A 69 13.13 -4.73 10.74
CA MET A 69 13.84 -3.60 11.33
C MET A 69 15.34 -3.70 11.12
N ASP A 70 15.92 -4.90 11.36
CA ASP A 70 17.35 -5.15 11.14
C ASP A 70 17.75 -4.91 9.68
N HIS A 71 16.90 -5.31 8.73
CA HIS A 71 17.16 -5.12 7.31
C HIS A 71 17.04 -3.67 6.88
N LEU A 72 15.99 -2.99 7.32
CA LEU A 72 15.73 -1.59 6.97
C LEU A 72 16.75 -0.63 7.60
N GLY A 73 17.22 -0.95 8.78
CA GLY A 73 18.17 -0.11 9.53
C GLY A 73 17.68 1.34 9.59
N THR A 74 18.51 2.26 9.13
CA THR A 74 18.21 3.69 9.07
C THR A 74 17.65 4.15 7.70
N GLY A 75 17.43 3.23 6.76
CA GLY A 75 17.02 3.58 5.40
C GLY A 75 18.13 4.12 4.50
N ARG A 76 19.41 3.94 4.90
CA ARG A 76 20.57 4.48 4.18
C ARG A 76 20.68 3.92 2.75
N GLU A 77 20.33 2.67 2.56
CA GLU A 77 20.39 2.00 1.24
C GLU A 77 19.47 2.64 0.20
N TRP A 78 18.43 3.37 0.64
CA TRP A 78 17.47 4.09 -0.20
C TRP A 78 17.62 5.62 -0.12
N ASP A 79 18.72 6.13 0.45
CA ASP A 79 18.93 7.57 0.72
C ASP A 79 17.81 8.19 1.57
N MET A 80 17.25 7.40 2.49
CA MET A 80 16.18 7.82 3.41
C MET A 80 16.65 8.03 4.85
N ALA A 81 17.96 8.03 5.11
CA ALA A 81 18.55 8.35 6.41
C ALA A 81 18.61 9.87 6.63
N ARG A 82 17.46 10.49 6.89
CA ARG A 82 17.32 11.96 6.98
C ARG A 82 16.84 12.39 8.35
N ARG A 83 17.20 13.63 8.74
CA ARG A 83 16.76 14.21 10.03
C ARG A 83 15.26 14.53 10.06
N HIS A 84 14.69 14.90 8.92
CA HIS A 84 13.26 15.18 8.74
C HIS A 84 12.76 14.44 7.50
N GLY A 85 11.66 13.73 7.64
CA GLY A 85 11.24 12.74 6.67
C GLY A 85 12.13 11.50 6.74
N GLY A 86 12.30 10.78 5.64
CA GLY A 86 13.08 9.56 5.57
C GLY A 86 12.29 8.32 5.92
N LEU A 87 12.99 7.23 6.26
CA LEU A 87 12.36 5.97 6.61
C LEU A 87 11.98 5.94 8.09
N ASN A 88 10.69 5.79 8.36
CA ASN A 88 10.14 5.67 9.70
C ASN A 88 9.52 4.28 9.88
N ILE A 89 9.89 3.59 10.95
CA ILE A 89 9.22 2.34 11.33
C ILE A 89 8.26 2.66 12.47
N VAL A 90 6.98 2.42 12.24
CA VAL A 90 5.90 2.72 13.16
C VAL A 90 5.42 1.43 13.83
N PRO A 91 5.77 1.20 15.10
CA PRO A 91 5.34 0.00 15.83
C PRO A 91 3.86 0.05 16.20
N PRO A 92 3.22 -1.09 16.48
CA PRO A 92 1.78 -1.18 16.71
C PRO A 92 1.30 -0.57 18.03
N PHE A 93 2.21 -0.07 18.87
CA PHE A 93 1.91 0.42 20.22
C PHE A 93 2.00 1.95 20.36
N ALA A 94 1.91 2.69 19.27
CA ALA A 94 2.15 4.14 19.28
C ALA A 94 1.13 4.95 20.07
N GLU A 95 -0.08 4.42 20.36
CA GLU A 95 -1.08 5.10 21.19
C GLU A 95 -1.82 4.12 22.14
N LYS A 96 -2.36 4.67 23.23
CA LYS A 96 -2.96 3.98 24.39
C LYS A 96 -4.04 2.93 24.01
N GLY A 97 -3.62 1.67 23.91
CA GLY A 97 -4.55 0.55 23.77
C GLY A 97 -3.85 -0.70 23.27
N VAL A 98 -3.78 -1.73 24.10
CA VAL A 98 -3.03 -2.98 23.89
C VAL A 98 -3.64 -3.89 22.80
N ARG A 99 -4.28 -3.34 21.76
CA ARG A 99 -4.78 -4.17 20.67
C ARG A 99 -3.90 -4.01 19.43
N ILE A 100 -3.33 -5.15 18.99
CA ILE A 100 -2.74 -5.24 17.67
C ILE A 100 -3.87 -5.03 16.65
N TYR A 101 -3.73 -4.04 15.79
CA TYR A 101 -4.73 -3.76 14.76
C TYR A 101 -4.93 -4.98 13.85
N SER A 102 -6.18 -5.21 13.46
CA SER A 102 -6.58 -6.33 12.62
C SER A 102 -6.53 -6.00 11.12
N GLY A 103 -6.61 -4.72 10.77
CA GLY A 103 -6.69 -4.26 9.39
C GLY A 103 -5.98 -2.95 9.13
N ARG A 104 -5.92 -2.56 7.85
CA ARG A 104 -5.25 -1.35 7.36
C ARG A 104 -5.86 -0.07 7.95
N VAL A 105 -7.18 -0.01 8.10
CA VAL A 105 -7.87 1.16 8.67
C VAL A 105 -7.51 1.38 10.14
N GLU A 106 -7.49 0.32 10.94
CA GLU A 106 -7.08 0.42 12.35
C GLU A 106 -5.60 0.81 12.46
N ALA A 107 -4.75 0.28 11.56
CA ALA A 107 -3.35 0.67 11.47
C ALA A 107 -3.18 2.16 11.15
N LEU A 108 -3.94 2.69 10.20
CA LEU A 108 -3.96 4.12 9.86
C LEU A 108 -4.52 4.96 11.01
N GLY A 109 -5.54 4.47 11.72
CA GLY A 109 -6.08 5.13 12.92
C GLY A 109 -5.02 5.28 14.02
N SER A 110 -4.17 4.27 14.20
CA SER A 110 -3.08 4.31 15.20
C SER A 110 -1.98 5.34 14.89
N ILE A 111 -1.88 5.78 13.64
CA ILE A 111 -0.92 6.78 13.19
C ILE A 111 -1.59 8.10 12.76
N LEU A 112 -2.84 8.33 13.14
CA LEU A 112 -3.61 9.47 12.68
C LEU A 112 -2.94 10.80 13.03
N SER A 113 -2.48 10.96 14.28
CA SER A 113 -1.73 12.14 14.72
C SER A 113 -0.45 12.36 13.91
N PHE A 114 0.24 11.28 13.53
CA PHE A 114 1.40 11.36 12.66
C PHE A 114 0.99 11.87 11.27
N LEU A 115 -0.07 11.32 10.67
CA LEU A 115 -0.57 11.75 9.36
C LEU A 115 -0.98 13.23 9.33
N GLU A 116 -1.63 13.70 10.39
CA GLU A 116 -2.04 15.11 10.53
C GLU A 116 -0.86 16.07 10.57
N ASN A 117 0.28 15.64 11.09
CA ASN A 117 1.48 16.45 11.23
C ASN A 117 2.42 16.41 10.01
N GLN A 118 2.10 15.61 8.97
CA GLN A 118 2.90 15.56 7.74
C GLN A 118 2.62 16.79 6.85
N LYS A 119 3.60 17.11 6.00
CA LYS A 119 3.54 18.26 5.08
C LYS A 119 3.17 17.88 3.66
N GLU A 120 3.32 16.63 3.32
CA GLU A 120 3.03 16.08 2.00
C GLU A 120 1.53 16.19 1.71
N HIS A 121 1.18 16.60 0.48
CA HIS A 121 -0.22 16.68 0.06
C HIS A 121 -0.82 15.33 -0.28
N TYR A 122 -0.01 14.43 -0.79
CA TYR A 122 -0.44 13.12 -1.25
C TYR A 122 0.05 12.02 -0.33
N VAL A 123 -0.63 10.90 -0.37
CA VAL A 123 -0.21 9.65 0.23
C VAL A 123 -0.22 8.56 -0.84
N VAL A 124 0.85 7.78 -0.85
CA VAL A 124 0.91 6.52 -1.57
C VAL A 124 0.95 5.40 -0.54
N MET A 125 -0.05 4.53 -0.57
CA MET A 125 -0.08 3.32 0.25
C MET A 125 0.28 2.12 -0.61
N SER A 126 1.08 1.22 -0.08
CA SER A 126 1.45 -0.02 -0.75
C SER A 126 1.64 -1.15 0.24
N ASP A 127 1.31 -2.36 -0.18
CA ASP A 127 1.77 -3.57 0.49
C ASP A 127 3.20 -3.91 0.05
N ALA A 128 3.86 -4.79 0.79
CA ALA A 128 5.23 -5.21 0.49
C ALA A 128 5.30 -6.70 0.11
N ASN A 129 4.28 -7.19 -0.59
CA ASN A 129 4.16 -8.58 -1.06
C ASN A 129 4.38 -8.73 -2.58
N ILE A 130 4.75 -7.64 -3.27
CA ILE A 130 4.89 -7.60 -4.72
C ILE A 130 6.33 -7.25 -5.08
N ALA A 131 6.95 -8.06 -5.94
CA ALA A 131 8.25 -7.79 -6.53
C ALA A 131 8.06 -7.07 -7.87
N ILE A 132 7.95 -5.75 -7.84
CA ILE A 132 7.69 -4.92 -9.01
C ILE A 132 8.58 -3.67 -9.00
N ASN A 133 9.01 -3.24 -10.18
CA ASN A 133 9.58 -1.91 -10.39
C ASN A 133 8.47 -0.95 -10.79
N TYR A 134 7.96 -0.19 -9.82
CA TYR A 134 6.77 0.62 -9.98
C TYR A 134 7.10 2.09 -10.30
N ASP A 135 6.43 2.67 -11.30
CA ASP A 135 6.52 4.10 -11.60
C ASP A 135 5.43 4.90 -10.86
N PHE A 136 5.74 5.32 -9.64
CA PHE A 136 4.83 6.16 -8.85
C PHE A 136 4.62 7.56 -9.45
N ASN A 137 5.51 8.06 -10.33
CA ASN A 137 5.29 9.33 -11.02
C ASN A 137 4.19 9.21 -12.07
N ALA A 138 4.12 8.09 -12.78
CA ALA A 138 3.03 7.81 -13.71
C ALA A 138 1.69 7.70 -12.97
N LEU A 139 1.67 7.07 -11.79
CA LEU A 139 0.48 6.96 -10.95
C LEU A 139 0.01 8.33 -10.46
N LEU A 140 0.92 9.21 -10.03
CA LEU A 140 0.62 10.60 -9.65
C LEU A 140 0.03 11.38 -10.82
N ALA A 141 0.64 11.29 -11.99
CA ALA A 141 0.17 12.01 -13.18
C ALA A 141 -1.25 11.58 -13.55
N ALA A 142 -1.53 10.28 -13.50
CA ALA A 142 -2.87 9.74 -13.74
C ALA A 142 -3.88 10.21 -12.68
N HIS A 143 -3.50 10.20 -11.41
CA HIS A 143 -4.35 10.71 -10.31
C HIS A 143 -4.71 12.18 -10.52
N GLN A 144 -3.75 13.03 -10.85
CA GLN A 144 -3.97 14.44 -11.10
C GLN A 144 -4.83 14.70 -12.34
N ALA A 145 -4.61 13.95 -13.41
CA ALA A 145 -5.38 14.10 -14.66
C ALA A 145 -6.82 13.63 -14.51
N SER A 146 -7.07 12.64 -13.69
CA SER A 146 -8.39 12.03 -13.49
C SER A 146 -9.30 12.85 -12.57
N GLY A 147 -8.73 13.62 -11.65
CA GLY A 147 -9.48 14.27 -10.56
C GLY A 147 -10.15 13.28 -9.60
N ALA A 148 -9.67 12.04 -9.55
CA ALA A 148 -10.22 11.01 -8.68
C ALA A 148 -9.85 11.23 -7.22
N ASP A 149 -10.70 10.83 -6.28
CA ASP A 149 -10.39 10.86 -4.85
C ASP A 149 -9.33 9.83 -4.50
N VAL A 150 -9.38 8.64 -5.13
CA VAL A 150 -8.40 7.57 -4.98
C VAL A 150 -8.06 6.98 -6.35
N THR A 151 -6.79 6.78 -6.62
CA THR A 151 -6.30 6.05 -7.78
C THR A 151 -5.70 4.73 -7.33
N VAL A 152 -6.11 3.65 -7.97
CA VAL A 152 -5.72 2.27 -7.66
C VAL A 152 -4.87 1.72 -8.78
N ALA A 153 -3.76 1.07 -8.44
CA ALA A 153 -2.96 0.33 -9.40
C ALA A 153 -3.47 -1.11 -9.52
N TYR A 154 -3.61 -1.59 -10.75
CA TYR A 154 -4.02 -2.96 -11.02
C TYR A 154 -3.20 -3.60 -12.14
N GLN A 155 -3.25 -4.91 -12.20
CA GLN A 155 -2.65 -5.70 -13.26
C GLN A 155 -3.69 -6.63 -13.90
N LYS A 156 -3.73 -6.65 -15.22
CA LYS A 156 -4.48 -7.69 -15.94
C LYS A 156 -3.70 -8.98 -15.89
N THR A 157 -4.31 -10.00 -15.28
CA THR A 157 -3.69 -11.30 -15.08
C THR A 157 -4.69 -12.40 -15.43
N GLU A 158 -4.24 -13.44 -16.11
CA GLU A 158 -5.03 -14.62 -16.34
C GLU A 158 -5.03 -15.51 -15.08
N ILE A 159 -6.21 -15.75 -14.54
CA ILE A 159 -6.39 -16.62 -13.38
C ILE A 159 -6.78 -18.01 -13.88
N PRO A 160 -5.96 -19.05 -13.60
CA PRO A 160 -6.26 -20.42 -13.96
C PRO A 160 -7.54 -20.92 -13.29
N GLU A 161 -8.26 -21.80 -13.98
CA GLU A 161 -9.43 -22.46 -13.43
C GLU A 161 -9.11 -23.21 -12.12
N GLY A 162 -9.99 -23.05 -11.13
CA GLY A 162 -9.84 -23.69 -9.81
C GLY A 162 -8.78 -23.06 -8.88
N ARG A 163 -8.10 -21.99 -9.29
CA ARG A 163 -7.17 -21.26 -8.42
C ARG A 163 -7.92 -20.27 -7.57
N LYS A 164 -7.71 -20.31 -6.26
CA LYS A 164 -8.17 -19.31 -5.33
C LYS A 164 -7.41 -17.99 -5.56
N ASN A 165 -8.14 -16.90 -5.68
CA ASN A 165 -7.60 -15.56 -5.73
C ASN A 165 -7.83 -14.88 -4.37
N ASP A 166 -6.75 -14.59 -3.64
CA ASP A 166 -6.81 -13.91 -2.34
C ASP A 166 -6.70 -12.37 -2.48
N ASN A 167 -6.61 -11.84 -3.71
CA ASN A 167 -6.61 -10.42 -4.00
C ASN A 167 -8.01 -9.92 -4.36
N TYR A 168 -8.20 -8.60 -4.34
CA TYR A 168 -9.38 -7.98 -4.92
C TYR A 168 -9.29 -7.99 -6.46
N THR A 169 -10.41 -8.27 -7.11
CA THR A 169 -10.59 -8.03 -8.55
C THR A 169 -11.43 -6.78 -8.76
N LEU A 170 -11.12 -6.05 -9.82
CA LEU A 170 -11.71 -4.77 -10.13
C LEU A 170 -12.53 -4.85 -11.40
N THR A 171 -13.80 -4.47 -11.33
CA THR A 171 -14.59 -4.18 -12.54
C THR A 171 -14.42 -2.71 -12.88
N VAL A 172 -14.09 -2.44 -14.15
CA VAL A 172 -13.74 -1.11 -14.64
C VAL A 172 -14.63 -0.76 -15.81
N ASP A 173 -15.21 0.42 -15.80
CA ASP A 173 -16.01 0.92 -16.93
C ASP A 173 -15.15 1.46 -18.09
N ALA A 174 -15.80 1.97 -19.14
CA ALA A 174 -15.13 2.50 -20.32
C ALA A 174 -14.28 3.75 -20.03
N ASP A 175 -14.60 4.49 -18.99
CA ASP A 175 -13.90 5.71 -18.56
C ASP A 175 -12.74 5.40 -17.58
N GLY A 176 -12.53 4.12 -17.27
CA GLY A 176 -11.48 3.68 -16.36
C GLY A 176 -11.86 3.81 -14.88
N ARG A 177 -13.14 3.98 -14.54
CA ARG A 177 -13.59 4.01 -13.15
C ARG A 177 -13.84 2.61 -12.62
N VAL A 178 -13.47 2.38 -11.36
CA VAL A 178 -13.87 1.14 -10.68
C VAL A 178 -15.35 1.22 -10.33
N THR A 179 -16.10 0.26 -10.84
CA THR A 179 -17.52 0.12 -10.56
C THR A 179 -17.80 -0.91 -9.50
N GLU A 180 -16.90 -1.88 -9.32
CA GLU A 180 -17.04 -2.95 -8.35
C GLU A 180 -15.70 -3.49 -7.89
N LEU A 181 -15.63 -3.88 -6.63
CA LEU A 181 -14.52 -4.59 -5.98
C LEU A 181 -15.04 -5.93 -5.49
N LEU A 182 -14.48 -7.01 -6.02
CA LEU A 182 -14.81 -8.37 -5.63
C LEU A 182 -13.65 -8.99 -4.86
N PHE A 183 -13.93 -9.55 -3.69
CA PHE A 183 -12.95 -10.23 -2.86
C PHE A 183 -13.17 -11.74 -2.86
N ASN A 184 -12.10 -12.50 -2.90
CA ASN A 184 -12.13 -13.97 -3.01
C ASN A 184 -12.95 -14.45 -4.23
N ASP A 185 -12.80 -13.75 -5.34
CA ASP A 185 -13.44 -14.14 -6.56
C ASP A 185 -12.75 -15.37 -7.17
N TYR A 186 -13.54 -16.38 -7.49
CA TYR A 186 -13.07 -17.61 -8.13
C TYR A 186 -13.28 -17.59 -9.65
N LEU A 187 -13.55 -16.44 -10.24
CA LEU A 187 -13.76 -16.30 -11.67
C LEU A 187 -12.46 -16.56 -12.43
N PRO A 188 -12.40 -17.62 -13.25
CA PRO A 188 -11.23 -17.86 -14.10
C PRO A 188 -11.17 -16.88 -15.26
N GLY A 189 -10.04 -16.83 -15.91
CA GLY A 189 -9.82 -15.96 -17.08
C GLY A 189 -9.11 -14.66 -16.73
N VAL A 190 -9.16 -13.70 -17.65
CA VAL A 190 -8.45 -12.44 -17.50
C VAL A 190 -9.20 -11.53 -16.53
N GLN A 191 -8.56 -11.22 -15.40
CA GLN A 191 -9.07 -10.37 -14.32
C GLN A 191 -8.17 -9.15 -14.11
N ASN A 192 -8.75 -8.06 -13.62
CA ASN A 192 -7.99 -6.91 -13.17
C ASN A 192 -7.70 -7.09 -11.67
N LEU A 193 -6.49 -7.54 -11.34
CA LEU A 193 -6.09 -7.74 -9.94
C LEU A 193 -5.61 -6.42 -9.33
N ASP A 194 -6.16 -6.07 -8.17
CA ASP A 194 -5.66 -4.98 -7.34
C ASP A 194 -4.22 -5.31 -6.87
N LEU A 195 -3.30 -4.38 -7.08
CA LEU A 195 -1.93 -4.47 -6.59
C LEU A 195 -1.77 -3.94 -5.15
N ASN A 196 -2.86 -3.55 -4.50
CA ASN A 196 -2.86 -2.91 -3.18
C ASN A 196 -1.97 -1.66 -3.12
N VAL A 197 -1.93 -0.92 -4.23
CA VAL A 197 -1.24 0.36 -4.35
C VAL A 197 -2.27 1.44 -4.61
N TYR A 198 -2.38 2.37 -3.65
CA TYR A 198 -3.39 3.43 -3.65
C TYR A 198 -2.74 4.79 -3.58
N TYR A 199 -3.18 5.71 -4.41
CA TYR A 199 -2.74 7.11 -4.44
C TYR A 199 -3.93 8.03 -4.16
N LEU A 200 -3.80 8.93 -3.18
CA LEU A 200 -4.87 9.82 -2.77
C LEU A 200 -4.33 11.08 -2.06
N LEU A 201 -5.18 12.08 -1.89
CA LEU A 201 -4.85 13.22 -1.04
C LEU A 201 -4.75 12.79 0.43
N ARG A 202 -3.76 13.31 1.16
CA ARG A 202 -3.59 13.05 2.59
C ARG A 202 -4.81 13.46 3.41
N GLU A 203 -5.44 14.59 3.09
CA GLU A 203 -6.66 15.06 3.76
C GLU A 203 -7.85 14.12 3.53
N THR A 204 -7.98 13.58 2.32
CA THR A 204 -8.98 12.55 2.02
C THR A 204 -8.74 11.32 2.89
N LEU A 205 -7.49 10.83 2.97
CA LEU A 205 -7.16 9.69 3.82
C LEU A 205 -7.51 9.94 5.29
N ILE A 206 -7.11 11.10 5.84
CA ILE A 206 -7.42 11.49 7.22
C ILE A 206 -8.93 11.49 7.47
N SER A 207 -9.71 12.08 6.57
CA SER A 207 -11.17 12.15 6.66
C SER A 207 -11.80 10.76 6.65
N LEU A 208 -11.30 9.88 5.78
CA LEU A 208 -11.73 8.50 5.66
C LEU A 208 -11.43 7.71 6.95
N VAL A 209 -10.23 7.83 7.48
CA VAL A 209 -9.83 7.16 8.74
C VAL A 209 -10.67 7.62 9.93
N LYS A 210 -10.93 8.92 10.05
CA LYS A 210 -11.81 9.48 11.10
C LYS A 210 -13.23 8.95 11.01
N LEU A 211 -13.77 8.89 9.79
CA LEU A 211 -15.11 8.36 9.55
C LEU A 211 -15.19 6.87 9.92
N ALA A 212 -14.18 6.10 9.55
CA ALA A 212 -14.10 4.68 9.89
C ALA A 212 -14.05 4.44 11.39
N SER A 213 -13.20 5.18 12.09
CA SER A 213 -13.05 5.06 13.54
C SER A 213 -14.35 5.29 14.30
N SER A 214 -15.30 6.02 13.71
CA SER A 214 -16.63 6.27 14.29
C SER A 214 -17.65 5.16 14.05
N ARG A 215 -17.38 4.26 13.08
CA ARG A 215 -18.34 3.23 12.63
C ARG A 215 -18.01 1.79 13.06
N GLY A 216 -16.90 1.59 13.78
CA GLY A 216 -16.42 0.26 14.20
C GLY A 216 -15.43 -0.37 13.20
N PRO A 217 -15.16 -1.68 13.29
CA PRO A 217 -14.17 -2.33 12.44
C PRO A 217 -14.54 -2.21 10.95
N VAL A 218 -13.66 -1.61 10.17
CA VAL A 218 -13.89 -1.30 8.76
C VAL A 218 -12.72 -1.81 7.93
N HIS A 219 -13.00 -2.47 6.83
CA HIS A 219 -11.99 -2.85 5.84
C HIS A 219 -11.82 -1.74 4.81
N PHE A 220 -10.58 -1.31 4.59
CA PHE A 220 -10.28 -0.21 3.68
C PHE A 220 -10.87 -0.45 2.28
N GLU A 221 -10.61 -1.60 1.71
CA GLU A 221 -11.03 -1.94 0.36
C GLU A 221 -12.55 -2.13 0.27
N ARG A 222 -13.10 -2.97 1.12
CA ARG A 222 -14.52 -3.35 1.07
C ARG A 222 -15.45 -2.21 1.45
N ASP A 223 -15.11 -1.50 2.52
CA ASP A 223 -16.07 -0.59 3.17
C ASP A 223 -15.82 0.88 2.76
N PHE A 224 -14.63 1.19 2.24
CA PHE A 224 -14.28 2.52 1.74
C PHE A 224 -14.34 2.63 0.24
N LEU A 225 -13.58 1.78 -0.45
CA LEU A 225 -13.45 1.90 -1.90
C LEU A 225 -14.76 1.56 -2.62
N SER A 226 -15.61 0.70 -2.03
CA SER A 226 -16.85 0.26 -2.67
C SER A 226 -18.02 1.26 -2.58
N HIS A 227 -18.04 2.21 -1.63
CA HIS A 227 -19.26 2.95 -1.32
C HIS A 227 -19.24 4.46 -1.54
N ASN A 228 -18.07 5.13 -1.60
CA ASN A 228 -18.04 6.58 -1.49
C ASN A 228 -16.99 7.30 -2.34
N VAL A 229 -16.27 6.61 -3.22
CA VAL A 229 -15.10 7.20 -3.86
C VAL A 229 -15.16 7.00 -5.37
N ASN A 230 -15.03 8.08 -6.13
CA ASN A 230 -14.72 8.01 -7.55
C ASN A 230 -13.30 7.47 -7.70
N ILE A 231 -13.18 6.18 -7.94
CA ILE A 231 -11.89 5.50 -8.07
C ILE A 231 -11.54 5.44 -9.54
N LEU A 232 -10.39 5.99 -9.90
CA LEU A 232 -9.83 5.84 -11.24
C LEU A 232 -8.62 4.93 -11.17
N ILE A 233 -8.47 4.10 -12.19
CA ILE A 233 -7.43 3.09 -12.26
C ILE A 233 -6.39 3.50 -13.26
N ASN A 234 -5.12 3.36 -12.86
CA ASN A 234 -4.02 3.37 -13.77
C ASN A 234 -3.44 1.96 -13.92
N GLN A 235 -3.35 1.48 -15.12
CA GLN A 235 -2.72 0.20 -15.41
C GLN A 235 -1.21 0.32 -15.16
N ALA A 236 -0.70 -0.45 -14.23
CA ALA A 236 0.74 -0.55 -14.05
C ALA A 236 1.38 -1.09 -15.34
N PRO A 237 2.46 -0.49 -15.83
CA PRO A 237 3.18 -1.07 -16.95
C PRO A 237 3.74 -2.43 -16.52
N VAL A 238 3.30 -3.47 -17.22
CA VAL A 238 3.84 -4.83 -17.03
C VAL A 238 5.19 -4.85 -17.75
N TYR A 239 6.26 -4.79 -16.98
CA TYR A 239 7.56 -5.15 -17.49
C TYR A 239 7.69 -6.67 -17.39
N THR A 240 7.52 -7.34 -18.51
CA THR A 240 7.86 -8.77 -18.70
C THR A 240 9.36 -8.97 -18.67
#